data_d54a679307bdc31d20ac954ba37e7630
#
_entry.id   d54a679307bdc31d20ac954ba37e7630
#
_cell.length_a   1.000
_cell.length_b   1.000
_cell.length_c   1.000
_cell.angle_alpha   90.00
_cell.angle_beta   90.00
_cell.angle_gamma   90.00
#
_symmetry.space_group_name_H-M   'P 1'
#
loop_
_entity.id
_entity.type
_entity.pdbx_description
1 polymer ?
#
loop_
_entity_poly.entity_id
_entity_poly.type
_entity_poly.pdbx_seq_one_letter_code
_entity_poly.pdbx_strand_id
1 'polypeptide(L)' 'MDYPQQPDLFGVVHVEAQHVKPGARVKHGPVEFTVTHVEPMRHGGILVRGREHRHGGLIEIGGTPATQFEVL' A
#
# COMPACT_ATOMS: atom_id res chain seq x y z
N MET A 1 10.26 -8.99 5.25
CA MET A 1 8.85 -8.62 5.26
C MET A 1 8.03 -9.86 4.98
N ASP A 2 6.84 -9.93 5.56
CA ASP A 2 6.10 -11.19 5.61
C ASP A 2 4.99 -11.30 4.56
N TYR A 3 4.90 -10.35 3.66
CA TYR A 3 3.91 -10.39 2.61
C TYR A 3 4.54 -10.71 1.26
N PRO A 4 3.79 -11.38 0.37
CA PRO A 4 4.29 -11.70 -0.96
C PRO A 4 4.62 -10.44 -1.76
N GLN A 5 5.72 -10.47 -2.49
CA GLN A 5 6.16 -9.38 -3.33
C GLN A 5 6.33 -9.88 -4.75
N GLN A 6 5.95 -9.06 -5.72
CA GLN A 6 6.01 -9.40 -7.13
C GLN A 6 6.92 -8.40 -7.87
N PRO A 7 8.13 -8.80 -8.27
CA PRO A 7 8.97 -7.92 -9.07
C PRO A 7 8.43 -7.77 -10.49
N ASP A 8 8.58 -6.59 -11.08
CA ASP A 8 8.25 -6.36 -12.47
C ASP A 8 9.52 -6.44 -13.35
N LEU A 9 9.36 -6.14 -14.65
CA LEU A 9 10.46 -6.22 -15.61
C LEU A 9 11.55 -5.19 -15.34
N PHE A 10 11.27 -4.17 -14.57
CA PHE A 10 12.20 -3.10 -14.25
C PHE A 10 12.80 -3.21 -12.86
N GLY A 11 12.58 -4.33 -12.18
CA GLY A 11 13.08 -4.55 -10.85
C GLY A 11 12.27 -3.89 -9.72
N VAL A 12 11.15 -3.28 -10.04
CA VAL A 12 10.24 -2.71 -9.04
C VAL A 12 9.48 -3.84 -8.37
N VAL A 13 9.41 -3.80 -7.05
CA VAL A 13 8.70 -4.82 -6.26
C VAL A 13 7.31 -4.28 -5.90
N HIS A 14 6.29 -5.08 -6.16
CA HIS A 14 4.90 -4.73 -5.86
C HIS A 14 4.33 -5.65 -4.79
N VAL A 15 3.37 -5.12 -4.03
CA VAL A 15 2.63 -5.89 -3.05
C VAL A 15 1.14 -5.55 -3.20
N GLU A 16 0.29 -6.57 -3.11
CA GLU A 16 -1.15 -6.37 -3.16
C GLU A 16 -1.67 -5.83 -1.83
N ALA A 17 -2.72 -5.01 -1.90
CA ALA A 17 -3.32 -4.39 -0.72
C ALA A 17 -3.65 -5.39 0.38
N GLN A 18 -4.15 -6.57 0.01
CA GLN A 18 -4.49 -7.62 0.98
C GLN A 18 -3.30 -8.14 1.78
N HIS A 19 -2.07 -7.88 1.31
CA HIS A 19 -0.84 -8.34 1.97
C HIS A 19 -0.04 -7.19 2.60
N VAL A 20 -0.49 -5.95 2.43
CA VAL A 20 0.18 -4.79 3.03
C VAL A 20 -0.09 -4.76 4.52
N LYS A 21 0.92 -4.41 5.30
CA LYS A 21 0.82 -4.34 6.76
C LYS A 21 1.23 -2.96 7.28
N PRO A 22 0.74 -2.55 8.45
CA PRO A 22 1.19 -1.33 9.09
C PRO A 22 2.72 -1.32 9.24
N GLY A 23 3.32 -0.17 8.99
CA GLY A 23 4.77 0.00 8.99
C GLY A 23 5.41 -0.15 7.62
N ALA A 24 4.71 -0.70 6.64
CA ALA A 24 5.23 -0.83 5.28
C ALA A 24 5.40 0.56 4.64
N ARG A 25 6.50 0.75 3.94
CA ARG A 25 6.76 1.96 3.16
C ARG A 25 6.49 1.64 1.70
N VAL A 26 5.53 2.33 1.13
CA VAL A 26 5.04 2.00 -0.21
C VAL A 26 4.78 3.26 -1.02
N LYS A 27 4.54 3.06 -2.31
CA LYS A 27 4.20 4.12 -3.25
C LYS A 27 2.96 3.71 -4.04
N HIS A 28 2.05 4.66 -4.20
CA HIS A 28 0.86 4.47 -5.03
C HIS A 28 0.72 5.71 -5.92
N GLY A 29 0.86 5.53 -7.25
CA GLY A 29 0.96 6.66 -8.14
C GLY A 29 2.17 7.52 -7.77
N PRO A 30 2.03 8.83 -7.66
CA PRO A 30 3.14 9.71 -7.27
C PRO A 30 3.34 9.82 -5.76
N VAL A 31 2.52 9.13 -4.95
CA VAL A 31 2.49 9.33 -3.50
C VAL A 31 3.27 8.23 -2.80
N GLU A 32 4.29 8.62 -2.03
CA GLU A 32 5.06 7.73 -1.16
C GLU A 32 4.60 7.92 0.28
N PHE A 33 4.32 6.81 0.97
CA PHE A 33 3.78 6.90 2.32
C PHE A 33 4.14 5.68 3.15
N THR A 34 3.98 5.83 4.48
CA THR A 34 4.10 4.72 5.42
C THR A 34 2.71 4.32 5.86
N VAL A 35 2.40 3.05 5.69
CA VAL A 35 1.09 2.50 6.07
C VAL A 35 0.95 2.51 7.58
N THR A 36 -0.17 3.03 8.08
CA THR A 36 -0.50 3.02 9.50
C THR A 36 -1.64 2.07 9.83
N HIS A 37 -2.58 1.91 8.91
CA HIS A 37 -3.76 1.05 9.11
C HIS A 37 -4.13 0.39 7.80
N VAL A 38 -4.59 -0.85 7.90
CA VAL A 38 -5.19 -1.58 6.78
C VAL A 38 -6.47 -2.20 7.33
N GLU A 39 -7.59 -1.90 6.71
CA GLU A 39 -8.87 -2.42 7.21
C GLU A 39 -9.76 -2.86 6.06
N PRO A 40 -10.54 -3.94 6.26
CA PRO A 40 -11.50 -4.38 5.27
C PRO A 40 -12.65 -3.37 5.17
N MET A 41 -13.15 -3.20 3.96
CA MET A 41 -14.33 -2.38 3.71
C MET A 41 -15.53 -3.29 3.47
N ARG A 42 -16.74 -2.72 3.57
CA ARG A 42 -17.93 -3.40 3.10
C ARG A 42 -17.74 -3.78 1.63
N HIS A 43 -18.34 -4.84 1.20
CA HIS A 43 -18.29 -5.30 -0.19
C HIS A 43 -16.92 -5.82 -0.66
N GLY A 44 -16.06 -6.16 0.28
CA GLY A 44 -14.81 -6.84 -0.04
C GLY A 44 -13.64 -5.96 -0.45
N GLY A 45 -13.77 -4.65 -0.34
CA GLY A 45 -12.65 -3.74 -0.58
C GLY A 45 -11.69 -3.69 0.59
N ILE A 46 -10.58 -2.98 0.39
CA ILE A 46 -9.59 -2.74 1.43
C ILE A 46 -9.25 -1.25 1.46
N LEU A 47 -9.24 -0.68 2.66
CA LEU A 47 -8.81 0.69 2.88
C LEU A 47 -7.42 0.68 3.48
N VAL A 48 -6.48 1.35 2.82
CA VAL A 48 -5.11 1.52 3.30
C VAL A 48 -4.94 2.98 3.71
N ARG A 49 -4.58 3.20 4.97
CA ARG A 49 -4.31 4.53 5.51
C ARG A 49 -2.83 4.68 5.81
N GLY A 50 -2.33 5.89 5.68
CA GLY A 50 -0.94 6.15 5.99
C GLY A 50 -0.59 7.60 6.11
N ARG A 51 0.71 7.84 6.32
CA ARG A 51 1.32 9.16 6.37
C ARG A 51 2.18 9.36 5.14
N GLU A 52 1.88 10.38 4.39
CA GLU A 52 2.61 10.76 3.19
C GLU A 52 3.99 11.31 3.58
N HIS A 53 5.04 10.90 2.86
CA HIS A 53 6.42 11.19 3.29
C HIS A 53 6.81 12.65 3.10
N ARG A 54 6.28 13.30 2.08
CA ARG A 54 6.73 14.63 1.70
C ARG A 54 6.29 15.69 2.71
N HIS A 55 5.04 15.63 3.15
CA HIS A 55 4.45 16.65 4.02
C HIS A 55 3.87 16.09 5.31
N GLY A 56 3.91 14.77 5.49
CA GLY A 56 3.36 14.13 6.68
C GLY A 56 1.85 14.10 6.75
N GLY A 57 1.17 14.41 5.65
CA GLY A 57 -0.28 14.41 5.61
C GLY A 57 -0.87 13.01 5.69
N LEU A 58 -2.10 12.92 6.15
CA LEU A 58 -2.83 11.67 6.16
C LEU A 58 -3.36 11.36 4.78
N ILE A 59 -3.22 10.11 4.36
CA ILE A 59 -3.82 9.65 3.10
C ILE A 59 -4.63 8.40 3.34
N GLU A 60 -5.63 8.20 2.48
CA GLU A 60 -6.48 7.03 2.48
C GLU A 60 -6.66 6.56 1.04
N ILE A 61 -6.42 5.29 0.79
CA ILE A 61 -6.57 4.69 -0.52
C ILE A 61 -7.49 3.50 -0.39
N GLY A 62 -8.66 3.61 -1.01
CA GLY A 62 -9.59 2.50 -1.11
C GLY A 62 -9.37 1.73 -2.39
N GLY A 63 -9.42 0.42 -2.32
CA GLY A 63 -9.24 -0.41 -3.49
C GLY A 63 -9.76 -1.82 -3.29
N THR A 64 -9.37 -2.69 -4.21
CA THR A 64 -9.65 -4.12 -4.11
C THR A 64 -8.50 -4.81 -3.38
N PRO A 65 -8.68 -6.07 -2.95
CA PRO A 65 -7.58 -6.84 -2.38
C PRO A 65 -6.35 -6.96 -3.29
N ALA A 66 -6.56 -6.89 -4.60
CA ALA A 66 -5.50 -7.02 -5.60
C ALA A 66 -4.86 -5.68 -6.02
N THR A 67 -5.34 -4.56 -5.49
CA THR A 67 -4.74 -3.25 -5.79
C THR A 67 -3.26 -3.27 -5.40
N GLN A 68 -2.38 -2.83 -6.31
CA GLN A 68 -0.94 -2.96 -6.11
C GLN A 68 -0.30 -1.66 -5.64
N PHE A 69 0.68 -1.82 -4.75
CA PHE A 69 1.54 -0.74 -4.29
C PHE A 69 3.00 -1.10 -4.60
N GLU A 70 3.81 -0.12 -4.94
CA GLU A 70 5.26 -0.33 -5.04
C GLU A 70 5.84 -0.39 -3.63
N VAL A 71 6.75 -1.34 -3.41
CA VAL A 71 7.50 -1.42 -2.14
C VAL A 71 8.71 -0.51 -2.24
N LEU A 72 8.87 0.37 -1.29
CA LEU A 72 10.01 1.28 -1.23
C LEU A 72 11.22 0.67 -0.53
#